data_ef43fecf9ea02323f3eebb2abdd40fe2
#
_entry.id   ef43fecf9ea02323f3eebb2abdd40fe2
#
_cell.length_a   1.000
_cell.length_b   1.000
_cell.length_c   1.000
_cell.angle_alpha   90.00
_cell.angle_beta   90.00
_cell.angle_gamma   90.00
#
_symmetry.space_group_name_H-M   'P 1'
#
loop_
_entity.id
_entity.type
_entity.pdbx_description
1 polymer ?
#
loop_
_entity_poly.entity_id
_entity_poly.type
_entity_poly.pdbx_seq_one_letter_code
_entity_poly.pdbx_strand_id
1 'polypeptide(L)'
;MRHHSLTKRAQMLGATGIALAATLLLTSCGTNAADAEHDKLKVVATTTQLTDFATQVGGDDTEVTGLLPAGGSAHHFDPTPADLLALGQADVLVVNGANLESFVDSAVEASGFSGVIITAADGIDLAEAKQITAEGEDEASGTAAAADAVAHDHDHDHADEHDHDHGDEANHDHAEHADEVASETANDHDGHDHGDTNPHLWTAPRYAEGMVSEIADGFAQADPEHAANYTKRGEEYIATLTELDRWAAEQFAAVPEADRVLVSGHDSLRYFLHDYEIGFAGAILPSFEDNAEPSAAQIDALVEQIHARGVKAIFVESSMSPKLAKTIAREANVTVVDDTALYADSLGSAGSGAESYVGATVHNTRAIIEAWGGSVTDPPAAVDAAMEG
;
A
#
# COMPACT_ATOMS: atom_id res chain seq x y z
N MET A 1 -72.72 9.99 -54.72
CA MET A 1 -72.72 9.78 -56.20
C MET A 1 -71.71 8.69 -56.44
N ARG A 2 -72.19 7.50 -56.67
CA ARG A 2 -72.20 6.80 -57.98
C ARG A 2 -70.75 6.50 -58.41
N HIS A 3 -70.30 5.32 -58.76
CA HIS A 3 -70.89 4.01 -59.06
C HIS A 3 -69.69 3.10 -59.36
N HIS A 4 -69.73 1.86 -58.90
CA HIS A 4 -69.76 0.61 -59.70
C HIS A 4 -68.53 0.39 -60.63
N SER A 5 -67.99 -0.77 -60.85
CA SER A 5 -68.53 -2.11 -60.83
C SER A 5 -67.45 -3.06 -61.34
N LEU A 6 -67.33 -4.24 -60.70
CA LEU A 6 -67.44 -5.58 -61.28
C LEU A 6 -66.61 -5.87 -62.55
N THR A 7 -65.97 -6.91 -62.69
CA THR A 7 -66.12 -8.38 -62.75
C THR A 7 -65.11 -8.89 -63.78
N LYS A 8 -64.55 -10.01 -63.79
CA LYS A 8 -64.85 -11.41 -63.86
C LYS A 8 -63.58 -12.19 -64.24
N ARG A 9 -63.32 -13.31 -63.60
CA ARG A 9 -63.24 -14.66 -64.09
C ARG A 9 -62.50 -15.00 -65.40
N ALA A 10 -61.56 -15.97 -65.30
CA ALA A 10 -61.50 -17.34 -65.89
C ALA A 10 -60.11 -17.90 -65.75
N GLN A 11 -59.85 -18.95 -65.06
CA GLN A 11 -59.83 -20.38 -65.36
C GLN A 11 -59.11 -20.75 -66.67
N MET A 12 -58.03 -21.45 -66.64
CA MET A 12 -57.88 -22.89 -66.95
C MET A 12 -56.40 -23.31 -67.11
N LEU A 13 -56.03 -24.33 -66.40
CA LEU A 13 -55.39 -25.61 -66.80
C LEU A 13 -54.24 -25.59 -67.79
N GLY A 14 -53.17 -26.29 -67.36
CA GLY A 14 -52.39 -27.07 -68.32
C GLY A 14 -50.97 -27.39 -67.88
N ALA A 15 -50.83 -28.63 -67.45
CA ALA A 15 -49.72 -29.56 -67.77
C ALA A 15 -48.32 -29.40 -67.19
N THR A 16 -48.04 -30.23 -66.24
CA THR A 16 -46.82 -31.14 -66.13
C THR A 16 -45.54 -30.72 -66.83
N GLY A 17 -44.52 -30.43 -66.04
CA GLY A 17 -43.13 -30.40 -66.44
C GLY A 17 -42.27 -30.68 -65.20
N ILE A 18 -41.84 -31.97 -65.06
CA ILE A 18 -40.85 -32.42 -64.11
C ILE A 18 -39.50 -31.85 -64.53
N ALA A 19 -39.00 -30.85 -63.79
CA ALA A 19 -37.60 -30.44 -63.89
C ALA A 19 -36.96 -30.60 -62.50
N LEU A 20 -36.07 -31.59 -62.43
CA LEU A 20 -35.18 -31.93 -61.34
C LEU A 20 -34.20 -30.76 -61.17
N ALA A 21 -34.48 -29.80 -60.28
CA ALA A 21 -33.55 -28.74 -59.90
C ALA A 21 -32.82 -29.15 -58.62
N ALA A 22 -31.56 -29.46 -58.78
CA ALA A 22 -30.61 -29.69 -57.68
C ALA A 22 -30.56 -28.43 -56.81
N THR A 23 -31.14 -28.51 -55.63
CA THR A 23 -30.96 -27.52 -54.57
C THR A 23 -29.60 -27.67 -53.97
N LEU A 24 -28.63 -26.88 -54.42
CA LEU A 24 -27.40 -26.55 -53.71
C LEU A 24 -27.81 -25.84 -52.41
N LEU A 25 -27.82 -26.61 -51.34
CA LEU A 25 -27.78 -26.07 -49.96
C LEU A 25 -26.40 -25.40 -49.78
N LEU A 26 -26.31 -24.13 -50.05
CA LEU A 26 -25.31 -23.24 -49.49
C LEU A 26 -25.63 -23.18 -48.00
N THR A 27 -25.02 -24.09 -47.22
CA THR A 27 -24.78 -23.90 -45.80
C THR A 27 -23.84 -22.70 -45.73
N SER A 28 -24.42 -21.50 -45.67
CA SER A 28 -23.75 -20.35 -45.07
C SER A 28 -23.45 -20.75 -43.62
N CYS A 29 -22.25 -21.22 -43.39
CA CYS A 29 -21.65 -21.08 -42.08
C CYS A 29 -21.56 -19.55 -41.85
N GLY A 30 -22.64 -18.94 -41.38
CA GLY A 30 -22.56 -17.74 -40.58
C GLY A 30 -21.71 -18.16 -39.37
N THR A 31 -20.43 -17.87 -39.41
CA THR A 31 -19.71 -17.63 -38.19
C THR A 31 -20.48 -16.50 -37.54
N ASN A 32 -21.43 -16.83 -36.65
CA ASN A 32 -21.65 -15.99 -35.50
C ASN A 32 -20.26 -15.94 -34.88
N ALA A 33 -19.53 -14.88 -35.12
CA ALA A 33 -18.73 -14.29 -34.11
C ALA A 33 -19.78 -13.83 -33.05
N ALA A 34 -20.29 -14.76 -32.24
CA ALA A 34 -20.56 -14.46 -30.88
C ALA A 34 -19.21 -13.90 -30.43
N ASP A 35 -19.18 -12.62 -30.11
CA ASP A 35 -18.18 -12.12 -29.21
C ASP A 35 -18.11 -13.17 -28.10
N ALA A 36 -17.06 -14.00 -28.10
CA ALA A 36 -16.72 -14.75 -26.93
C ALA A 36 -16.48 -13.60 -25.95
N GLU A 37 -17.37 -13.41 -25.01
CA GLU A 37 -17.03 -12.70 -23.79
C GLU A 37 -15.80 -13.48 -23.29
N HIS A 38 -14.61 -12.96 -23.61
CA HIS A 38 -13.40 -13.45 -23.00
C HIS A 38 -13.61 -13.22 -21.50
N ASP A 39 -13.58 -14.30 -20.74
CA ASP A 39 -13.67 -14.19 -19.28
C ASP A 39 -12.52 -13.28 -18.86
N LYS A 40 -12.85 -12.15 -18.28
CA LYS A 40 -11.87 -11.19 -17.75
C LYS A 40 -10.97 -11.88 -16.73
N LEU A 41 -9.70 -11.54 -16.72
CA LEU A 41 -8.77 -12.00 -15.69
C LEU A 41 -9.27 -11.50 -14.32
N LYS A 42 -9.58 -12.41 -13.41
CA LYS A 42 -10.05 -12.08 -12.06
C LYS A 42 -8.88 -11.85 -11.15
N VAL A 43 -8.77 -10.63 -10.64
CA VAL A 43 -7.67 -10.18 -9.82
C VAL A 43 -8.18 -9.81 -8.44
N VAL A 44 -7.50 -10.31 -7.40
CA VAL A 44 -7.66 -9.82 -6.03
C VAL A 44 -6.38 -9.07 -5.64
N ALA A 45 -6.52 -7.90 -5.03
CA ALA A 45 -5.41 -7.09 -4.56
C ALA A 45 -5.56 -6.80 -3.05
N THR A 46 -4.45 -6.85 -2.32
CA THR A 46 -4.45 -6.78 -0.85
C THR A 46 -4.64 -5.37 -0.32
N THR A 47 -4.05 -4.36 -0.96
CA THR A 47 -4.13 -2.95 -0.52
C THR A 47 -4.92 -2.08 -1.49
N THR A 48 -5.33 -0.90 -1.06
CA THR A 48 -6.04 0.06 -1.92
C THR A 48 -5.14 0.55 -3.05
N GLN A 49 -3.84 0.74 -2.81
CA GLN A 49 -2.86 1.15 -3.80
C GLN A 49 -2.67 0.07 -4.87
N LEU A 50 -2.51 -1.19 -4.47
CA LEU A 50 -2.40 -2.31 -5.41
C LEU A 50 -3.71 -2.53 -6.20
N THR A 51 -4.85 -2.23 -5.58
CA THR A 51 -6.16 -2.26 -6.27
C THR A 51 -6.19 -1.21 -7.38
N ASP A 52 -5.70 0.00 -7.12
CA ASP A 52 -5.57 1.04 -8.13
C ASP A 52 -4.58 0.64 -9.23
N PHE A 53 -3.36 0.22 -8.88
CA PHE A 53 -2.35 -0.21 -9.86
C PHE A 53 -2.87 -1.36 -10.75
N ALA A 54 -3.50 -2.37 -10.14
CA ALA A 54 -4.09 -3.48 -10.86
C ALA A 54 -5.22 -3.02 -11.80
N THR A 55 -6.00 -2.02 -11.40
CA THR A 55 -7.08 -1.44 -12.21
C THR A 55 -6.50 -0.65 -13.39
N GLN A 56 -5.48 0.18 -13.16
CA GLN A 56 -4.82 0.95 -14.22
C GLN A 56 -4.16 0.04 -15.27
N VAL A 57 -3.47 -0.99 -14.84
CA VAL A 57 -2.83 -1.98 -15.74
C VAL A 57 -3.87 -2.86 -16.42
N GLY A 58 -4.84 -3.34 -15.65
CA GLY A 58 -5.83 -4.30 -16.10
C GLY A 58 -6.85 -3.73 -17.10
N GLY A 59 -7.33 -2.51 -16.85
CA GLY A 59 -8.36 -1.85 -17.66
C GLY A 59 -9.60 -2.74 -17.87
N ASP A 60 -10.09 -2.76 -19.11
CA ASP A 60 -11.27 -3.55 -19.45
C ASP A 60 -11.04 -5.07 -19.52
N ASP A 61 -9.77 -5.51 -19.51
CA ASP A 61 -9.40 -6.93 -19.63
C ASP A 61 -9.41 -7.66 -18.28
N THR A 62 -9.59 -6.95 -17.16
CA THR A 62 -9.60 -7.53 -15.80
C THR A 62 -10.90 -7.23 -15.04
N GLU A 63 -11.13 -8.02 -13.99
CA GLU A 63 -12.09 -7.76 -12.92
C GLU A 63 -11.33 -7.72 -11.60
N VAL A 64 -11.07 -6.50 -11.11
CA VAL A 64 -10.25 -6.28 -9.91
C VAL A 64 -11.13 -6.16 -8.67
N THR A 65 -10.80 -6.91 -7.63
CA THR A 65 -11.42 -6.86 -6.30
C THR A 65 -10.35 -6.48 -5.27
N GLY A 66 -10.50 -5.33 -4.61
CA GLY A 66 -9.66 -4.95 -3.47
C GLY A 66 -10.16 -5.56 -2.18
N LEU A 67 -9.26 -6.08 -1.36
CA LEU A 67 -9.61 -6.60 -0.02
C LEU A 67 -9.79 -5.46 0.98
N LEU A 68 -8.90 -4.48 0.98
CA LEU A 68 -8.98 -3.35 1.90
C LEU A 68 -9.99 -2.30 1.42
N PRO A 69 -10.89 -1.85 2.31
CA PRO A 69 -11.67 -0.65 2.07
C PRO A 69 -10.83 0.60 2.25
N ALA A 70 -11.27 1.73 1.70
CA ALA A 70 -10.68 3.03 1.96
C ALA A 70 -10.61 3.32 3.48
N GLY A 71 -9.46 3.76 3.96
CA GLY A 71 -9.17 3.96 5.39
C GLY A 71 -8.84 2.68 6.16
N GLY A 72 -8.75 1.52 5.48
CA GLY A 72 -8.29 0.27 6.08
C GLY A 72 -6.78 0.22 6.20
N SER A 73 -6.27 -0.58 7.15
CA SER A 73 -4.85 -0.86 7.32
C SER A 73 -4.52 -2.28 6.88
N ALA A 74 -3.44 -2.46 6.12
CA ALA A 74 -2.98 -3.77 5.69
C ALA A 74 -2.26 -4.55 6.80
N HIS A 75 -1.79 -3.86 7.85
CA HIS A 75 -1.09 -4.49 8.98
C HIS A 75 -2.02 -5.39 9.80
N HIS A 76 -3.31 -5.03 9.90
CA HIS A 76 -4.29 -5.69 10.78
C HIS A 76 -5.57 -6.09 10.03
N PHE A 77 -5.44 -6.52 8.78
CA PHE A 77 -6.58 -6.98 8.01
C PHE A 77 -6.96 -8.42 8.35
N ASP A 78 -8.24 -8.64 8.67
CA ASP A 78 -8.82 -9.97 8.90
C ASP A 78 -9.85 -10.26 7.79
N PRO A 79 -9.54 -11.18 6.84
CA PRO A 79 -10.40 -11.45 5.71
C PRO A 79 -11.77 -11.95 6.10
N THR A 80 -12.81 -11.34 5.57
CA THR A 80 -14.20 -11.81 5.74
C THR A 80 -14.47 -13.07 4.90
N PRO A 81 -15.55 -13.81 5.17
CA PRO A 81 -15.96 -14.93 4.29
C PRO A 81 -16.20 -14.52 2.84
N ALA A 82 -16.58 -13.27 2.57
CA ALA A 82 -16.75 -12.76 1.21
C ALA A 82 -15.39 -12.55 0.52
N ASP A 83 -14.39 -12.06 1.24
CA ASP A 83 -13.02 -11.89 0.74
C ASP A 83 -12.39 -13.26 0.41
N LEU A 84 -12.54 -14.25 1.29
CA LEU A 84 -12.08 -15.61 1.04
C LEU A 84 -12.78 -16.24 -0.16
N LEU A 85 -14.07 -15.96 -0.38
CA LEU A 85 -14.79 -16.42 -1.56
C LEU A 85 -14.27 -15.77 -2.85
N ALA A 86 -14.03 -14.45 -2.83
CA ALA A 86 -13.45 -13.72 -3.95
C ALA A 86 -12.05 -14.26 -4.28
N LEU A 87 -11.21 -14.44 -3.26
CA LEU A 87 -9.87 -14.98 -3.40
C LEU A 87 -9.87 -16.41 -3.99
N GLY A 88 -10.77 -17.29 -3.51
CA GLY A 88 -10.89 -18.66 -4.03
C GLY A 88 -11.39 -18.74 -5.48
N GLN A 89 -11.89 -17.65 -6.05
CA GLN A 89 -12.35 -17.54 -7.45
C GLN A 89 -11.41 -16.73 -8.33
N ALA A 90 -10.37 -16.13 -7.76
CA ALA A 90 -9.42 -15.31 -8.48
C ALA A 90 -8.41 -16.15 -9.29
N ASP A 91 -7.99 -15.59 -10.41
CA ASP A 91 -6.91 -16.13 -11.24
C ASP A 91 -5.56 -15.59 -10.74
N VAL A 92 -5.55 -14.36 -10.20
CA VAL A 92 -4.36 -13.65 -9.71
C VAL A 92 -4.64 -13.02 -8.35
N LEU A 93 -3.66 -13.14 -7.45
CA LEU A 93 -3.56 -12.39 -6.20
C LEU A 93 -2.36 -11.45 -6.29
N VAL A 94 -2.58 -10.15 -6.15
CA VAL A 94 -1.53 -9.13 -6.07
C VAL A 94 -1.30 -8.77 -4.61
N VAL A 95 -0.08 -8.97 -4.15
CA VAL A 95 0.38 -8.66 -2.79
C VAL A 95 1.50 -7.62 -2.82
N ASN A 96 1.63 -6.84 -1.75
CA ASN A 96 2.72 -5.88 -1.62
C ASN A 96 4.08 -6.59 -1.49
N GLY A 97 4.16 -7.54 -0.61
CA GLY A 97 5.42 -8.14 -0.18
C GLY A 97 6.11 -7.33 0.93
N ALA A 98 7.41 -7.52 1.10
CA ALA A 98 8.21 -6.90 2.16
C ALA A 98 7.59 -7.09 3.57
N ASN A 99 6.95 -8.23 3.80
CA ASN A 99 6.28 -8.64 5.04
C ASN A 99 5.13 -7.73 5.51
N LEU A 100 4.50 -6.98 4.61
CA LEU A 100 3.35 -6.13 4.98
C LEU A 100 2.15 -6.97 5.43
N GLU A 101 1.80 -7.99 4.64
CA GLU A 101 0.55 -8.73 4.80
C GLU A 101 0.75 -10.06 5.53
N SER A 102 0.69 -10.04 6.85
CA SER A 102 0.81 -11.24 7.68
C SER A 102 -0.34 -12.25 7.49
N PHE A 103 -1.49 -11.79 6.95
CA PHE A 103 -2.70 -12.62 6.78
C PHE A 103 -2.71 -13.46 5.49
N VAL A 104 -1.85 -13.17 4.51
CA VAL A 104 -1.94 -13.74 3.14
C VAL A 104 -1.87 -15.25 3.14
N ASP A 105 -0.89 -15.85 3.80
CA ASP A 105 -0.71 -17.30 3.81
C ASP A 105 -1.96 -18.03 4.34
N SER A 106 -2.52 -17.54 5.44
CA SER A 106 -3.73 -18.12 6.03
C SER A 106 -4.96 -17.90 5.16
N ALA A 107 -5.07 -16.76 4.49
CA ALA A 107 -6.16 -16.47 3.56
C ALA A 107 -6.11 -17.35 2.30
N VAL A 108 -4.93 -17.57 1.74
CA VAL A 108 -4.69 -18.47 0.60
C VAL A 108 -5.08 -19.89 0.97
N GLU A 109 -4.65 -20.40 2.14
CA GLU A 109 -5.03 -21.74 2.61
C GLU A 109 -6.55 -21.85 2.84
N ALA A 110 -7.16 -20.87 3.52
CA ALA A 110 -8.57 -20.90 3.87
C ALA A 110 -9.51 -20.75 2.68
N SER A 111 -9.11 -19.99 1.65
CA SER A 111 -9.88 -19.77 0.42
C SER A 111 -9.76 -20.93 -0.59
N GLY A 112 -8.67 -21.72 -0.49
CA GLY A 112 -8.30 -22.72 -1.51
C GLY A 112 -7.84 -22.08 -2.81
N PHE A 113 -7.34 -20.85 -2.77
CA PHE A 113 -6.76 -20.16 -3.92
C PHE A 113 -5.68 -21.01 -4.60
N SER A 114 -5.68 -21.04 -5.92
CA SER A 114 -4.73 -21.84 -6.70
C SER A 114 -4.21 -21.08 -7.94
N GLY A 115 -4.46 -19.77 -8.00
CA GLY A 115 -4.00 -18.90 -9.07
C GLY A 115 -2.55 -18.48 -8.91
N VAL A 116 -2.18 -17.40 -9.58
CA VAL A 116 -0.83 -16.83 -9.56
C VAL A 116 -0.76 -15.74 -8.48
N ILE A 117 0.30 -15.77 -7.66
CA ILE A 117 0.61 -14.66 -6.73
C ILE A 117 1.64 -13.77 -7.41
N ILE A 118 1.36 -12.47 -7.48
CA ILE A 118 2.26 -11.43 -7.94
C ILE A 118 2.67 -10.60 -6.72
N THR A 119 3.96 -10.61 -6.40
CA THR A 119 4.53 -9.81 -5.32
C THR A 119 5.05 -8.51 -5.91
N ALA A 120 4.33 -7.42 -5.72
CA ALA A 120 4.66 -6.14 -6.36
C ALA A 120 6.06 -5.61 -5.98
N ALA A 121 6.54 -5.91 -4.76
CA ALA A 121 7.88 -5.56 -4.31
C ALA A 121 9.01 -6.23 -5.10
N ASP A 122 8.75 -7.32 -5.86
CA ASP A 122 9.76 -7.97 -6.68
C ASP A 122 10.21 -7.07 -7.86
N GLY A 123 9.42 -6.06 -8.22
CA GLY A 123 9.78 -5.01 -9.19
C GLY A 123 10.70 -3.91 -8.64
N ILE A 124 11.16 -4.00 -7.39
CA ILE A 124 11.93 -2.96 -6.69
C ILE A 124 13.31 -3.49 -6.27
N ASP A 125 14.31 -2.60 -6.21
CA ASP A 125 15.58 -2.90 -5.54
C ASP A 125 15.41 -2.87 -4.02
N LEU A 126 15.07 -4.02 -3.43
CA LEU A 126 14.87 -4.16 -1.99
C LEU A 126 16.16 -3.94 -1.20
N ALA A 127 17.35 -4.05 -1.80
CA ALA A 127 18.61 -3.76 -1.11
C ALA A 127 18.76 -2.23 -0.88
N GLU A 128 18.36 -1.42 -1.85
CA GLU A 128 18.27 0.03 -1.69
C GLU A 128 17.21 0.41 -0.66
N ALA A 129 16.02 -0.18 -0.75
CA ALA A 129 14.94 0.07 0.19
C ALA A 129 15.34 -0.23 1.65
N LYS A 130 16.04 -1.35 1.87
CA LYS A 130 16.60 -1.71 3.17
C LYS A 130 17.62 -0.69 3.67
N GLN A 131 18.49 -0.17 2.78
CA GLN A 131 19.45 0.85 3.15
C GLN A 131 18.74 2.13 3.60
N ILE A 132 17.73 2.60 2.87
CA ILE A 132 16.93 3.79 3.23
C ILE A 132 16.22 3.59 4.57
N THR A 133 15.70 2.38 4.84
CA THR A 133 15.10 2.04 6.15
C THR A 133 16.12 2.22 7.27
N ALA A 134 17.31 1.62 7.12
CA ALA A 134 18.36 1.67 8.14
C ALA A 134 18.88 3.11 8.38
N GLU A 135 19.07 3.91 7.32
CA GLU A 135 19.49 5.31 7.43
C GLU A 135 18.47 6.13 8.25
N GLY A 136 17.18 5.89 8.06
CA GLY A 136 16.15 6.57 8.79
C GLY A 136 16.02 6.16 10.26
N GLU A 137 16.29 4.91 10.58
CA GLU A 137 16.38 4.43 11.98
C GLU A 137 17.58 5.05 12.70
N ASP A 138 18.71 5.21 12.02
CA ASP A 138 19.90 5.87 12.54
C ASP A 138 19.65 7.36 12.79
N GLU A 139 18.91 8.05 11.93
CA GLU A 139 18.49 9.44 12.13
C GLU A 139 17.62 9.58 13.38
N ALA A 140 16.64 8.71 13.56
CA ALA A 140 15.75 8.71 14.72
C ALA A 140 16.52 8.35 16.03
N SER A 141 17.47 7.42 15.96
CA SER A 141 18.28 6.98 17.11
C SER A 141 19.41 7.96 17.45
N GLY A 142 20.06 8.56 16.45
CA GLY A 142 21.16 9.51 16.62
C GLY A 142 20.74 10.78 17.33
N THR A 143 19.48 11.17 17.19
CA THR A 143 18.90 12.29 17.93
C THR A 143 18.61 11.93 19.38
N ALA A 144 18.27 10.66 19.70
CA ALA A 144 18.11 10.17 21.07
C ALA A 144 19.45 10.01 21.81
N ALA A 145 20.51 9.56 21.13
CA ALA A 145 21.84 9.39 21.71
C ALA A 145 22.53 10.75 22.03
N ALA A 146 22.20 11.83 21.32
CA ALA A 146 22.69 13.17 21.63
C ALA A 146 22.05 13.78 22.88
N ALA A 147 20.83 13.34 23.23
CA ALA A 147 20.17 13.75 24.47
C ALA A 147 20.71 13.00 25.71
N ASP A 148 21.13 11.76 25.53
CA ASP A 148 21.70 10.93 26.63
C ASP A 148 23.17 11.27 26.93
N ALA A 149 23.90 11.90 26.00
CA ALA A 149 25.31 12.27 26.17
C ALA A 149 25.55 13.53 27.03
N VAL A 150 24.49 14.26 27.46
CA VAL A 150 24.60 15.48 28.27
C VAL A 150 24.33 15.28 29.76
N ALA A 151 23.99 14.06 30.17
CA ALA A 151 23.71 13.77 31.57
C ALA A 151 24.47 12.52 32.01
N HIS A 152 25.74 12.63 32.37
CA HIS A 152 26.40 11.82 33.42
C HIS A 152 27.90 12.11 33.46
N ASP A 153 28.24 13.30 33.96
CA ASP A 153 29.54 13.51 34.60
C ASP A 153 29.28 13.50 36.11
N HIS A 154 29.39 12.34 36.73
CA HIS A 154 29.48 12.18 38.17
C HIS A 154 30.71 11.35 38.51
N ASP A 155 31.74 12.09 38.79
CA ASP A 155 32.93 11.69 39.55
C ASP A 155 32.51 11.01 40.87
N HIS A 156 32.79 9.74 41.01
CA HIS A 156 32.87 9.08 42.32
C HIS A 156 34.10 8.19 42.39
N ASP A 157 35.15 8.80 42.88
CA ASP A 157 36.31 8.16 43.50
C ASP A 157 35.85 7.52 44.82
N HIS A 158 35.88 6.21 44.92
CA HIS A 158 36.00 5.48 46.19
C HIS A 158 36.78 4.17 45.99
N ALA A 159 38.05 4.25 46.36
CA ALA A 159 38.81 3.09 46.78
C ALA A 159 38.32 2.67 48.16
N ASP A 160 38.07 1.36 48.35
CA ASP A 160 38.39 0.67 49.60
C ASP A 160 38.38 -0.85 49.38
N GLU A 161 39.52 -1.40 49.65
CA GLU A 161 39.82 -2.83 49.76
C GLU A 161 39.10 -3.43 50.97
N HIS A 162 38.48 -4.62 50.82
CA HIS A 162 38.37 -5.61 51.90
C HIS A 162 38.41 -7.02 51.36
N ASP A 163 39.52 -7.63 51.68
CA ASP A 163 39.86 -9.04 51.66
C ASP A 163 39.11 -9.77 52.81
N HIS A 164 38.44 -10.88 52.53
CA HIS A 164 38.11 -11.92 53.51
C HIS A 164 38.03 -13.30 52.86
N ASP A 165 39.04 -14.04 53.12
CA ASP A 165 39.23 -15.48 53.04
C ASP A 165 38.45 -16.24 54.16
N HIS A 166 37.83 -17.37 53.82
CA HIS A 166 37.53 -18.59 54.63
C HIS A 166 36.54 -19.43 53.78
N GLY A 167 36.82 -20.65 53.38
CA GLY A 167 37.38 -21.79 54.11
C GLY A 167 36.31 -22.87 54.32
N ASP A 168 36.42 -23.93 53.51
CA ASP A 168 36.11 -25.34 53.65
C ASP A 168 34.80 -25.94 54.21
N GLU A 169 34.40 -26.98 53.44
CA GLU A 169 33.82 -28.30 53.80
C GLU A 169 32.34 -28.42 54.17
N ALA A 170 31.55 -29.24 53.52
CA ALA A 170 31.44 -30.67 53.45
C ALA A 170 30.22 -31.17 52.66
N ASN A 171 30.47 -32.21 51.92
CA ASN A 171 29.66 -33.25 51.36
C ASN A 171 28.35 -33.58 52.09
N HIS A 172 27.19 -33.67 51.32
CA HIS A 172 26.22 -34.74 51.54
C HIS A 172 25.45 -35.01 50.19
N ASP A 173 25.64 -36.25 49.76
CA ASP A 173 24.88 -37.04 48.83
C ASP A 173 23.42 -37.18 49.30
N HIS A 174 22.46 -36.98 48.43
CA HIS A 174 21.23 -37.78 48.36
C HIS A 174 20.56 -37.63 47.01
N ALA A 175 20.29 -38.80 46.44
CA ALA A 175 19.68 -39.05 45.14
C ALA A 175 18.16 -38.75 45.11
N GLU A 176 17.72 -38.53 43.86
CA GLU A 176 16.41 -38.82 43.29
C GLU A 176 15.16 -38.15 43.87
N HIS A 177 14.62 -37.20 43.09
CA HIS A 177 13.28 -37.33 42.52
C HIS A 177 13.09 -36.26 41.45
N ALA A 178 12.71 -36.73 40.26
CA ALA A 178 12.24 -35.91 39.14
C ALA A 178 10.90 -35.27 39.50
N ASP A 179 10.80 -33.97 39.34
CA ASP A 179 9.56 -33.26 38.99
C ASP A 179 9.95 -32.12 38.08
N GLU A 180 9.53 -32.27 36.85
CA GLU A 180 9.49 -31.20 35.86
C GLU A 180 8.56 -30.08 36.33
N VAL A 181 9.14 -28.97 36.72
CA VAL A 181 8.41 -27.72 36.79
C VAL A 181 8.97 -26.81 35.71
N ALA A 182 8.28 -26.76 34.58
CA ALA A 182 8.51 -25.81 33.51
C ALA A 182 8.50 -24.39 34.11
N SER A 183 9.64 -23.75 34.11
CA SER A 183 9.74 -22.31 34.30
C SER A 183 9.28 -21.64 32.99
N GLU A 184 8.01 -21.33 32.92
CA GLU A 184 7.48 -20.41 31.92
C GLU A 184 8.05 -19.02 32.19
N THR A 185 9.15 -18.69 31.52
CA THR A 185 9.47 -17.28 31.27
C THR A 185 8.59 -16.80 30.12
N ALA A 186 7.40 -16.39 30.48
CA ALA A 186 6.55 -15.64 29.59
C ALA A 186 7.22 -14.29 29.29
N ASN A 187 7.80 -14.17 28.13
CA ASN A 187 8.01 -12.95 27.35
C ASN A 187 8.09 -13.34 25.87
N ASP A 188 7.06 -14.00 25.38
CA ASP A 188 6.74 -13.97 23.96
C ASP A 188 5.79 -12.78 23.75
N HIS A 189 6.35 -11.59 23.60
CA HIS A 189 5.78 -10.65 22.69
C HIS A 189 6.11 -11.20 21.30
N ASP A 190 5.16 -11.83 20.65
CA ASP A 190 5.18 -12.06 19.22
C ASP A 190 5.21 -10.67 18.55
N GLY A 191 6.39 -10.05 18.56
CA GLY A 191 6.72 -8.99 17.63
C GLY A 191 6.79 -9.66 16.27
N HIS A 192 5.87 -9.38 15.40
CA HIS A 192 5.96 -9.75 14.01
C HIS A 192 7.32 -9.24 13.51
N ASP A 193 8.16 -10.14 13.03
CA ASP A 193 9.44 -9.79 12.42
C ASP A 193 9.15 -9.19 11.04
N HIS A 194 8.97 -7.87 11.00
CA HIS A 194 8.72 -7.12 9.76
C HIS A 194 9.94 -7.10 8.82
N GLY A 195 10.99 -7.83 9.13
CA GLY A 195 12.25 -7.83 8.39
C GLY A 195 12.95 -6.47 8.50
N ASP A 196 14.10 -6.38 7.86
CA ASP A 196 14.95 -5.17 7.89
C ASP A 196 14.51 -4.10 6.86
N THR A 197 13.30 -4.19 6.28
CA THR A 197 12.82 -3.30 5.21
C THR A 197 11.43 -2.75 5.56
N ASN A 198 11.29 -1.43 5.56
CA ASN A 198 9.99 -0.78 5.72
C ASN A 198 9.05 -1.19 4.57
N PRO A 199 7.86 -1.74 4.83
CA PRO A 199 7.02 -2.30 3.79
C PRO A 199 6.26 -1.25 2.95
N HIS A 200 6.23 0.03 3.34
CA HIS A 200 5.45 1.09 2.69
C HIS A 200 6.13 1.60 1.41
N LEU A 201 6.54 0.67 0.54
CA LEU A 201 7.30 0.95 -0.67
C LEU A 201 6.56 1.88 -1.64
N TRP A 202 5.24 1.72 -1.75
CA TRP A 202 4.40 2.52 -2.64
C TRP A 202 4.41 4.02 -2.36
N THR A 203 4.86 4.46 -1.19
CA THR A 203 4.82 5.88 -0.84
C THR A 203 5.76 6.74 -1.69
N ALA A 204 6.83 6.15 -2.26
CA ALA A 204 7.66 6.81 -3.26
C ALA A 204 7.18 6.47 -4.69
N PRO A 205 6.83 7.45 -5.54
CA PRO A 205 6.35 7.19 -6.89
C PRO A 205 7.32 6.36 -7.75
N ARG A 206 8.65 6.53 -7.59
CA ARG A 206 9.64 5.72 -8.31
C ARG A 206 9.57 4.22 -7.93
N TYR A 207 9.19 3.87 -6.71
CA TYR A 207 8.95 2.48 -6.33
C TYR A 207 7.59 2.00 -6.84
N ALA A 208 6.57 2.86 -6.84
CA ALA A 208 5.30 2.55 -7.48
C ALA A 208 5.46 2.22 -8.98
N GLU A 209 6.40 2.86 -9.71
CA GLU A 209 6.74 2.50 -11.09
C GLU A 209 7.20 1.04 -11.21
N GLY A 210 8.09 0.60 -10.31
CA GLY A 210 8.56 -0.79 -10.26
C GLY A 210 7.42 -1.78 -9.96
N MET A 211 6.56 -1.45 -8.98
CA MET A 211 5.40 -2.26 -8.62
C MET A 211 4.41 -2.41 -9.78
N VAL A 212 4.13 -1.31 -10.50
CA VAL A 212 3.26 -1.31 -11.70
C VAL A 212 3.87 -2.16 -12.82
N SER A 213 5.20 -2.10 -13.02
CA SER A 213 5.89 -2.93 -14.00
C SER A 213 5.75 -4.42 -13.69
N GLU A 214 5.95 -4.81 -12.43
CA GLU A 214 5.80 -6.21 -11.98
C GLU A 214 4.36 -6.72 -12.14
N ILE A 215 3.36 -5.89 -11.80
CA ILE A 215 1.95 -6.23 -12.02
C ILE A 215 1.65 -6.41 -13.50
N ALA A 216 2.17 -5.56 -14.38
CA ALA A 216 1.96 -5.66 -15.83
C ALA A 216 2.58 -6.93 -16.41
N ASP A 217 3.79 -7.28 -15.98
CA ASP A 217 4.47 -8.51 -16.39
C ASP A 217 3.76 -9.75 -15.85
N GLY A 218 3.29 -9.72 -14.62
CA GLY A 218 2.51 -10.79 -14.01
C GLY A 218 1.18 -11.04 -14.71
N PHE A 219 0.43 -9.97 -15.06
CA PHE A 219 -0.81 -10.08 -15.83
C PHE A 219 -0.55 -10.62 -17.23
N ALA A 220 0.51 -10.14 -17.91
CA ALA A 220 0.89 -10.62 -19.23
C ALA A 220 1.25 -12.13 -19.23
N GLN A 221 1.79 -12.64 -18.12
CA GLN A 221 2.08 -14.07 -17.95
C GLN A 221 0.82 -14.88 -17.62
N ALA A 222 -0.07 -14.34 -16.78
CA ALA A 222 -1.31 -15.03 -16.39
C ALA A 222 -2.33 -15.07 -17.53
N ASP A 223 -2.39 -14.04 -18.35
CA ASP A 223 -3.28 -13.89 -19.50
C ASP A 223 -2.51 -13.44 -20.76
N PRO A 224 -1.85 -14.38 -21.46
CA PRO A 224 -1.05 -14.08 -22.65
C PRO A 224 -1.85 -13.52 -23.84
N GLU A 225 -3.18 -13.69 -23.86
CA GLU A 225 -4.02 -13.18 -24.94
C GLU A 225 -4.09 -11.66 -24.91
N HIS A 226 -4.11 -11.05 -23.71
CA HIS A 226 -4.15 -9.61 -23.51
C HIS A 226 -2.78 -9.01 -23.09
N ALA A 227 -1.69 -9.79 -23.13
CA ALA A 227 -0.36 -9.37 -22.67
C ALA A 227 0.07 -8.00 -23.21
N ALA A 228 -0.14 -7.74 -24.51
CA ALA A 228 0.23 -6.47 -25.13
C ALA A 228 -0.57 -5.26 -24.57
N ASN A 229 -1.79 -5.49 -24.11
CA ASN A 229 -2.63 -4.47 -23.51
C ASN A 229 -2.09 -4.10 -22.11
N TYR A 230 -1.76 -5.11 -21.30
CA TYR A 230 -1.22 -4.92 -19.94
C TYR A 230 0.12 -4.18 -20.00
N THR A 231 1.05 -4.64 -20.84
CA THR A 231 2.34 -3.97 -21.04
C THR A 231 2.16 -2.51 -21.43
N LYS A 232 1.29 -2.24 -22.42
CA LYS A 232 1.06 -0.86 -22.90
C LYS A 232 0.48 0.04 -21.81
N ARG A 233 -0.56 -0.43 -21.09
CA ARG A 233 -1.17 0.38 -20.01
C ARG A 233 -0.22 0.57 -18.84
N GLY A 234 0.58 -0.45 -18.50
CA GLY A 234 1.65 -0.33 -17.51
C GLY A 234 2.66 0.75 -17.89
N GLU A 235 3.18 0.73 -19.13
CA GLU A 235 4.10 1.77 -19.63
C GLU A 235 3.48 3.18 -19.61
N GLU A 236 2.20 3.31 -20.00
CA GLU A 236 1.48 4.59 -19.99
C GLU A 236 1.30 5.12 -18.56
N TYR A 237 0.97 4.25 -17.60
CA TYR A 237 0.80 4.64 -16.20
C TYR A 237 2.13 4.97 -15.53
N ILE A 238 3.19 4.20 -15.79
CA ILE A 238 4.56 4.51 -15.34
C ILE A 238 5.01 5.89 -15.84
N ALA A 239 4.71 6.24 -17.09
CA ALA A 239 5.03 7.58 -17.60
C ALA A 239 4.31 8.68 -16.81
N THR A 240 3.06 8.44 -16.37
CA THR A 240 2.32 9.37 -15.51
C THR A 240 2.94 9.46 -14.11
N LEU A 241 3.37 8.32 -13.53
CA LEU A 241 4.05 8.28 -12.22
C LEU A 241 5.39 9.04 -12.27
N THR A 242 6.15 8.89 -13.34
CA THR A 242 7.40 9.66 -13.57
C THR A 242 7.15 11.17 -13.60
N GLU A 243 6.06 11.62 -14.26
CA GLU A 243 5.68 13.04 -14.25
C GLU A 243 5.21 13.51 -12.86
N LEU A 244 4.49 12.66 -12.13
CA LEU A 244 4.05 12.91 -10.76
C LEU A 244 5.25 13.09 -9.82
N ASP A 245 6.21 12.17 -9.89
CA ASP A 245 7.43 12.19 -9.07
C ASP A 245 8.22 13.48 -9.32
N ARG A 246 8.47 13.80 -10.59
CA ARG A 246 9.17 15.03 -10.97
C ARG A 246 8.43 16.27 -10.47
N TRP A 247 7.10 16.34 -10.62
CA TRP A 247 6.30 17.45 -10.13
C TRP A 247 6.41 17.59 -8.62
N ALA A 248 6.25 16.52 -7.86
CA ALA A 248 6.37 16.53 -6.40
C ALA A 248 7.76 16.99 -5.96
N ALA A 249 8.82 16.46 -6.58
CA ALA A 249 10.20 16.88 -6.30
C ALA A 249 10.41 18.38 -6.54
N GLU A 250 9.87 18.94 -7.64
CA GLU A 250 9.94 20.38 -7.92
C GLU A 250 9.18 21.21 -6.86
N GLN A 251 8.02 20.73 -6.36
CA GLN A 251 7.27 21.43 -5.32
C GLN A 251 8.03 21.44 -3.99
N PHE A 252 8.57 20.29 -3.55
CA PHE A 252 9.35 20.21 -2.31
C PHE A 252 10.65 21.01 -2.38
N ALA A 253 11.37 20.97 -3.52
CA ALA A 253 12.58 21.75 -3.72
C ALA A 253 12.37 23.27 -3.64
N ALA A 254 11.15 23.75 -3.85
CA ALA A 254 10.80 25.17 -3.69
C ALA A 254 10.66 25.59 -2.19
N VAL A 255 10.53 24.64 -1.27
CA VAL A 255 10.50 24.89 0.16
C VAL A 255 11.94 24.94 0.71
N PRO A 256 12.32 25.93 1.53
CA PRO A 256 13.65 25.94 2.15
C PRO A 256 13.93 24.65 2.93
N GLU A 257 15.12 24.08 2.78
CA GLU A 257 15.52 22.82 3.42
C GLU A 257 15.26 22.80 4.95
N ALA A 258 15.56 23.91 5.64
CA ALA A 258 15.32 24.04 7.08
C ALA A 258 13.84 23.96 7.48
N ASP A 259 12.91 24.14 6.53
CA ASP A 259 11.47 24.08 6.74
C ASP A 259 10.88 22.70 6.36
N ARG A 260 11.65 21.87 5.66
CA ARG A 260 11.25 20.53 5.22
C ARG A 260 11.45 19.50 6.33
N VAL A 261 10.62 19.55 7.37
CA VAL A 261 10.67 18.61 8.49
C VAL A 261 9.27 18.13 8.82
N LEU A 262 9.10 16.80 8.96
CA LEU A 262 7.81 16.16 9.15
C LEU A 262 7.78 15.29 10.40
N VAL A 263 6.61 15.25 11.06
CA VAL A 263 6.19 14.24 12.03
C VAL A 263 4.96 13.55 11.46
N SER A 264 5.02 12.22 11.28
CA SER A 264 3.93 11.39 10.78
C SER A 264 3.18 10.66 11.89
N GLY A 265 2.13 9.94 11.52
CA GLY A 265 1.40 9.05 12.43
C GLY A 265 2.24 7.86 12.85
N HIS A 266 2.79 7.15 11.89
CA HIS A 266 3.81 6.11 12.04
C HIS A 266 4.85 6.25 10.92
N ASP A 267 5.84 5.39 10.84
CA ASP A 267 6.91 5.51 9.84
C ASP A 267 6.48 4.93 8.47
N SER A 268 5.35 5.36 7.97
CA SER A 268 4.80 4.95 6.67
C SER A 268 5.40 5.69 5.48
N LEU A 269 5.89 6.92 5.69
CA LEU A 269 6.33 7.80 4.60
C LEU A 269 7.84 7.76 4.35
N ARG A 270 8.56 6.76 4.85
CA ARG A 270 10.03 6.67 4.82
C ARG A 270 10.64 6.98 3.46
N TYR A 271 10.17 6.30 2.42
CA TYR A 271 10.71 6.44 1.07
C TYR A 271 10.32 7.77 0.42
N PHE A 272 9.11 8.25 0.68
CA PHE A 272 8.66 9.58 0.26
C PHE A 272 9.53 10.69 0.87
N LEU A 273 9.81 10.60 2.17
CA LEU A 273 10.64 11.58 2.87
C LEU A 273 12.08 11.57 2.34
N HIS A 274 12.65 10.38 2.11
CA HIS A 274 13.98 10.22 1.53
C HIS A 274 14.07 10.86 0.14
N ASP A 275 13.14 10.54 -0.77
CA ASP A 275 13.20 10.96 -2.16
C ASP A 275 13.04 12.47 -2.34
N TYR A 276 12.29 13.12 -1.45
CA TYR A 276 12.08 14.56 -1.51
C TYR A 276 12.91 15.36 -0.49
N GLU A 277 13.93 14.73 0.08
CA GLU A 277 14.86 15.36 1.05
C GLU A 277 14.12 16.04 2.20
N ILE A 278 13.13 15.36 2.77
CA ILE A 278 12.33 15.82 3.89
C ILE A 278 12.87 15.19 5.17
N GLY A 279 13.29 16.02 6.14
CA GLY A 279 13.79 15.54 7.42
C GLY A 279 12.68 14.87 8.24
N PHE A 280 12.96 13.72 8.82
CA PHE A 280 12.04 12.98 9.68
C PHE A 280 12.32 13.33 11.14
N ALA A 281 11.37 14.01 11.82
CA ALA A 281 11.50 14.37 13.24
C ALA A 281 10.94 13.31 14.19
N GLY A 282 10.34 12.26 13.66
CA GLY A 282 9.78 11.14 14.41
C GLY A 282 8.35 10.82 14.03
N ALA A 283 7.82 9.75 14.60
CA ALA A 283 6.44 9.30 14.42
C ALA A 283 5.68 9.32 15.76
N ILE A 284 4.36 9.49 15.69
CA ILE A 284 3.47 9.45 16.85
C ILE A 284 3.46 8.03 17.45
N LEU A 285 3.41 7.00 16.58
CA LEU A 285 3.52 5.61 16.99
C LEU A 285 4.96 5.12 16.75
N PRO A 286 5.54 4.39 17.71
CA PRO A 286 6.96 4.03 17.66
C PRO A 286 7.27 2.83 16.74
N SER A 287 6.29 2.30 16.03
CA SER A 287 6.44 1.15 15.14
C SER A 287 5.74 1.39 13.81
N PHE A 288 5.94 0.46 12.86
CA PHE A 288 5.17 0.44 11.60
C PHE A 288 3.71 0.03 11.81
N GLU A 289 3.37 -0.48 13.00
CA GLU A 289 2.04 -0.92 13.37
C GLU A 289 1.20 0.23 13.89
N ASP A 290 -0.03 0.33 13.43
CA ASP A 290 -0.97 1.41 13.76
C ASP A 290 -1.67 1.23 15.12
N ASN A 291 -1.45 0.10 15.82
CA ASN A 291 -2.03 -0.21 17.13
C ASN A 291 -1.06 -0.03 18.31
N ALA A 292 0.20 0.33 18.06
CA ALA A 292 1.17 0.56 19.12
C ALA A 292 0.80 1.80 19.94
N GLU A 293 0.84 1.68 21.27
CA GLU A 293 0.68 2.83 22.16
C GLU A 293 2.06 3.30 22.63
N PRO A 294 2.45 4.56 22.36
CA PRO A 294 3.72 5.08 22.85
C PRO A 294 3.70 5.26 24.37
N SER A 295 4.83 5.00 25.00
CA SER A 295 5.06 5.32 26.40
C SER A 295 5.13 6.83 26.61
N ALA A 296 4.94 7.29 27.86
CA ALA A 296 5.09 8.69 28.20
C ALA A 296 6.48 9.25 27.84
N ALA A 297 7.54 8.44 28.05
CA ALA A 297 8.91 8.83 27.70
C ALA A 297 9.10 9.02 26.18
N GLN A 298 8.48 8.21 25.36
CA GLN A 298 8.52 8.36 23.90
C GLN A 298 7.76 9.61 23.45
N ILE A 299 6.64 9.94 24.10
CA ILE A 299 5.90 11.18 23.83
C ILE A 299 6.75 12.41 24.21
N ASP A 300 7.36 12.40 25.41
CA ASP A 300 8.23 13.49 25.84
C ASP A 300 9.42 13.70 24.87
N ALA A 301 10.07 12.60 24.46
CA ALA A 301 11.16 12.63 23.49
C ALA A 301 10.71 13.20 22.12
N LEU A 302 9.54 12.80 21.62
CA LEU A 302 8.99 13.33 20.37
C LEU A 302 8.70 14.84 20.49
N VAL A 303 8.17 15.30 21.61
CA VAL A 303 7.94 16.74 21.86
C VAL A 303 9.26 17.53 21.87
N GLU A 304 10.32 16.98 22.45
CA GLU A 304 11.67 17.57 22.41
C GLU A 304 12.21 17.64 20.98
N GLN A 305 12.04 16.60 20.16
CA GLN A 305 12.45 16.58 18.75
C GLN A 305 11.67 17.61 17.92
N ILE A 306 10.36 17.72 18.13
CA ILE A 306 9.51 18.72 17.47
C ILE A 306 10.07 20.15 17.72
N HIS A 307 10.43 20.45 18.96
CA HIS A 307 11.00 21.76 19.31
C HIS A 307 12.41 21.95 18.76
N ALA A 308 13.27 20.94 18.89
CA ALA A 308 14.68 21.01 18.46
C ALA A 308 14.81 21.20 16.94
N ARG A 309 13.92 20.54 16.16
CA ARG A 309 13.94 20.59 14.68
C ARG A 309 13.01 21.67 14.10
N GLY A 310 12.28 22.42 14.93
CA GLY A 310 11.41 23.52 14.50
C GLY A 310 10.21 23.05 13.68
N VAL A 311 9.68 21.85 13.98
CA VAL A 311 8.51 21.29 13.29
C VAL A 311 7.33 22.25 13.39
N LYS A 312 6.68 22.55 12.26
CA LYS A 312 5.56 23.51 12.20
C LYS A 312 4.20 22.84 12.40
N ALA A 313 4.08 21.58 11.95
CA ALA A 313 2.83 20.84 11.96
C ALA A 313 3.07 19.33 12.18
N ILE A 314 2.12 18.69 12.85
CA ILE A 314 2.01 17.24 12.96
C ILE A 314 0.91 16.78 12.01
N PHE A 315 1.19 15.77 11.21
CA PHE A 315 0.24 15.22 10.25
C PHE A 315 -0.43 13.98 10.83
N VAL A 316 -1.72 13.86 10.58
CA VAL A 316 -2.52 12.66 10.88
C VAL A 316 -2.71 11.88 9.59
N GLU A 317 -2.66 10.56 9.67
CA GLU A 317 -2.93 9.67 8.55
C GLU A 317 -4.40 9.25 8.52
N SER A 318 -4.95 9.00 7.34
CA SER A 318 -6.36 8.68 7.14
C SER A 318 -6.80 7.38 7.82
N SER A 319 -5.87 6.45 8.05
CA SER A 319 -6.07 5.16 8.76
C SER A 319 -6.05 5.31 10.29
N MET A 320 -5.67 6.48 10.85
CA MET A 320 -5.35 6.64 12.26
C MET A 320 -6.31 7.58 13.01
N SER A 321 -6.42 7.37 14.34
CA SER A 321 -7.17 8.27 15.22
C SER A 321 -6.37 9.54 15.52
N PRO A 322 -6.93 10.76 15.32
CA PRO A 322 -6.22 12.01 15.58
C PRO A 322 -6.05 12.37 17.07
N LYS A 323 -6.52 11.53 18.00
CA LYS A 323 -6.54 11.89 19.44
C LYS A 323 -5.15 12.10 20.03
N LEU A 324 -4.23 11.19 19.73
CA LEU A 324 -2.86 11.24 20.25
C LEU A 324 -2.07 12.38 19.59
N ALA A 325 -2.19 12.56 18.28
CA ALA A 325 -1.63 13.68 17.53
C ALA A 325 -2.03 15.04 18.16
N LYS A 326 -3.32 15.22 18.47
CA LYS A 326 -3.84 16.43 19.13
C LYS A 326 -3.28 16.63 20.52
N THR A 327 -2.95 15.57 21.24
CA THR A 327 -2.34 15.66 22.57
C THR A 327 -0.90 16.13 22.46
N ILE A 328 -0.09 15.46 21.63
CA ILE A 328 1.31 15.80 21.38
C ILE A 328 1.45 17.22 20.83
N ALA A 329 0.64 17.59 19.85
CA ALA A 329 0.69 18.92 19.26
C ALA A 329 0.39 20.04 20.28
N ARG A 330 -0.52 19.78 21.22
CA ARG A 330 -0.83 20.73 22.30
C ARG A 330 0.35 20.88 23.27
N GLU A 331 1.03 19.78 23.60
CA GLU A 331 2.21 19.79 24.45
C GLU A 331 3.39 20.48 23.76
N ALA A 332 3.60 20.18 22.48
CA ALA A 332 4.63 20.80 21.66
C ALA A 332 4.28 22.23 21.17
N ASN A 333 3.04 22.71 21.39
CA ASN A 333 2.54 24.00 20.89
C ASN A 333 2.71 24.17 19.38
N VAL A 334 2.38 23.12 18.60
CA VAL A 334 2.40 23.11 17.13
C VAL A 334 0.99 22.85 16.58
N THR A 335 0.80 23.01 15.27
CA THR A 335 -0.47 22.77 14.60
C THR A 335 -0.65 21.26 14.33
N VAL A 336 -1.89 20.76 14.45
CA VAL A 336 -2.28 19.46 13.91
C VAL A 336 -2.98 19.65 12.57
N VAL A 337 -2.55 18.93 11.56
CA VAL A 337 -3.23 18.85 10.26
C VAL A 337 -4.08 17.59 10.29
N ASP A 338 -5.35 17.73 10.69
CA ASP A 338 -6.31 16.62 10.85
C ASP A 338 -7.59 16.75 10.01
N ASP A 339 -7.78 17.89 9.38
CA ASP A 339 -8.84 18.15 8.40
C ASP A 339 -8.42 17.78 6.97
N THR A 340 -7.12 17.65 6.74
CA THR A 340 -6.49 17.17 5.51
C THR A 340 -5.51 16.06 5.85
N ALA A 341 -6.03 14.90 6.31
CA ALA A 341 -5.20 13.76 6.67
C ALA A 341 -4.37 13.26 5.49
N LEU A 342 -3.16 12.75 5.76
CA LEU A 342 -2.32 12.16 4.74
C LEU A 342 -2.82 10.75 4.39
N TYR A 343 -2.73 10.40 3.13
CA TYR A 343 -3.01 9.07 2.61
C TYR A 343 -1.69 8.29 2.48
N ALA A 344 -1.39 7.47 3.49
CA ALA A 344 -0.21 6.61 3.52
C ALA A 344 -0.62 5.15 3.32
N ASP A 345 -1.24 4.52 4.33
CA ASP A 345 -1.64 3.10 4.28
C ASP A 345 -2.83 2.83 3.37
N SER A 346 -3.65 3.83 3.11
CA SER A 346 -4.87 3.67 2.34
C SER A 346 -5.15 4.88 1.47
N LEU A 347 -5.68 4.63 0.29
CA LEU A 347 -6.27 5.67 -0.56
C LEU A 347 -7.56 6.20 0.04
N GLY A 348 -8.00 7.35 -0.44
CA GLY A 348 -9.23 7.99 -0.03
C GLY A 348 -10.49 7.29 -0.54
N SER A 349 -11.62 7.60 0.08
CA SER A 349 -12.93 7.14 -0.40
C SER A 349 -13.35 7.88 -1.67
N ALA A 350 -14.26 7.29 -2.43
CA ALA A 350 -14.80 7.90 -3.66
C ALA A 350 -15.29 9.34 -3.42
N GLY A 351 -14.86 10.27 -4.26
CA GLY A 351 -15.16 11.70 -4.19
C GLY A 351 -14.31 12.49 -3.20
N SER A 352 -13.25 11.90 -2.64
CA SER A 352 -12.28 12.61 -1.79
C SER A 352 -11.24 13.39 -2.59
N GLY A 353 -11.05 13.05 -3.88
CA GLY A 353 -9.94 13.54 -4.72
C GLY A 353 -8.61 12.82 -4.45
N ALA A 354 -8.63 11.79 -3.61
CA ALA A 354 -7.49 10.93 -3.27
C ALA A 354 -7.84 9.43 -3.41
N GLU A 355 -8.85 9.12 -4.18
CA GLU A 355 -9.30 7.75 -4.46
C GLU A 355 -8.36 6.99 -5.38
N SER A 356 -7.52 7.70 -6.16
CA SER A 356 -6.42 7.12 -6.94
C SER A 356 -5.08 7.38 -6.25
N TYR A 357 -4.08 6.58 -6.57
CA TYR A 357 -2.70 6.76 -6.09
C TYR A 357 -2.15 8.15 -6.46
N VAL A 358 -2.38 8.55 -7.71
CA VAL A 358 -1.97 9.87 -8.22
C VAL A 358 -2.64 10.99 -7.41
N GLY A 359 -3.96 10.89 -7.20
CA GLY A 359 -4.73 11.86 -6.41
C GLY A 359 -4.25 11.94 -4.96
N ALA A 360 -3.98 10.81 -4.32
CA ALA A 360 -3.47 10.74 -2.95
C ALA A 360 -2.07 11.39 -2.82
N THR A 361 -1.17 11.13 -3.77
CA THR A 361 0.18 11.72 -3.78
C THR A 361 0.15 13.24 -4.02
N VAL A 362 -0.70 13.72 -4.93
CA VAL A 362 -0.91 15.16 -5.14
C VAL A 362 -1.50 15.81 -3.89
N HIS A 363 -2.49 15.17 -3.26
CA HIS A 363 -3.07 15.64 -2.00
C HIS A 363 -2.01 15.74 -0.89
N ASN A 364 -1.23 14.68 -0.67
CA ASN A 364 -0.18 14.66 0.35
C ASN A 364 0.86 15.77 0.12
N THR A 365 1.32 15.93 -1.11
CA THR A 365 2.26 16.98 -1.49
C THR A 365 1.72 18.37 -1.16
N ARG A 366 0.46 18.64 -1.51
CA ARG A 366 -0.20 19.93 -1.22
C ARG A 366 -0.37 20.13 0.28
N ALA A 367 -0.94 19.16 0.98
CA ALA A 367 -1.22 19.25 2.41
C ALA A 367 0.06 19.52 3.23
N ILE A 368 1.15 18.86 2.90
CA ILE A 368 2.45 19.02 3.58
C ILE A 368 3.01 20.44 3.33
N ILE A 369 3.11 20.84 2.07
CA ILE A 369 3.73 22.13 1.71
C ILE A 369 2.91 23.31 2.21
N GLU A 370 1.57 23.26 2.12
CA GLU A 370 0.68 24.31 2.62
C GLU A 370 0.74 24.45 4.15
N ALA A 371 0.85 23.33 4.87
CA ALA A 371 1.04 23.34 6.31
C ALA A 371 2.38 23.96 6.73
N TRP A 372 3.41 23.89 5.89
CA TRP A 372 4.67 24.61 6.09
C TRP A 372 4.61 26.08 5.69
N GLY A 373 3.48 26.54 5.12
CA GLY A 373 3.26 27.93 4.67
C GLY A 373 3.74 28.18 3.24
N GLY A 374 4.02 27.12 2.48
CA GLY A 374 4.36 27.18 1.07
C GLY A 374 3.12 27.26 0.16
N SER A 375 3.34 27.23 -1.13
CA SER A 375 2.29 27.15 -2.16
C SER A 375 2.70 26.14 -3.21
N VAL A 376 1.73 25.42 -3.77
CA VAL A 376 1.93 24.38 -4.75
C VAL A 376 1.34 24.82 -6.08
N THR A 377 2.05 24.53 -7.18
CA THR A 377 1.53 24.76 -8.54
C THR A 377 0.61 23.62 -8.96
N ASP A 378 -0.22 23.84 -9.97
CA ASP A 378 -1.05 22.78 -10.53
C ASP A 378 -0.16 21.67 -11.15
N PRO A 379 -0.55 20.39 -11.02
CA PRO A 379 0.20 19.30 -11.61
C PRO A 379 0.15 19.34 -13.14
N PRO A 380 1.07 18.62 -13.83
CA PRO A 380 1.00 18.46 -15.29
C PRO A 380 -0.32 17.83 -15.73
N ALA A 381 -0.74 18.14 -16.97
CA ALA A 381 -2.05 17.69 -17.49
C ALA A 381 -2.24 16.16 -17.47
N ALA A 382 -1.17 15.38 -17.64
CA ALA A 382 -1.24 13.92 -17.57
C ALA A 382 -1.52 13.45 -16.13
N VAL A 383 -0.90 14.08 -15.15
CA VAL A 383 -1.13 13.82 -13.71
C VAL A 383 -2.54 14.26 -13.31
N ASP A 384 -2.98 15.47 -13.73
CA ASP A 384 -4.33 15.98 -13.44
C ASP A 384 -5.41 15.05 -14.00
N ALA A 385 -5.25 14.55 -15.23
CA ALA A 385 -6.17 13.60 -15.84
C ALA A 385 -6.23 12.25 -15.09
N ALA A 386 -5.11 11.79 -14.52
CA ALA A 386 -5.04 10.54 -13.79
C ALA A 386 -5.57 10.63 -12.34
N MET A 387 -5.83 11.83 -11.83
CA MET A 387 -6.50 12.02 -10.54
C MET A 387 -8.00 11.67 -10.61
N GLU A 388 -8.62 11.82 -11.79
CA GLU A 388 -10.05 11.58 -11.99
C GLU A 388 -10.37 10.11 -12.34
N GLY A 389 -9.35 9.31 -12.57
CA GLY A 389 -9.42 7.95 -13.11
C GLY A 389 -9.53 6.87 -12.18
#